data_358126b309fd3ef723cedfdb55d54efe
#
_entry.id   358126b309fd3ef723cedfdb55d54efe
#
_cell.length_a   1.000
_cell.length_b   1.000
_cell.length_c   1.000
_cell.angle_alpha   90.00
_cell.angle_beta   90.00
_cell.angle_gamma   90.00
#
_symmetry.space_group_name_H-M   'P 1'
#
loop_
_entity.id
_entity.type
_entity.pdbx_description
1 polymer ?
#
loop_
_entity_poly.entity_id
_entity_poly.type
_entity_poly.pdbx_seq_one_letter_code
_entity_poly.pdbx_strand_id
1 'polypeptide(L)'
;MPTFRAPRLTRFSGLILLLISWFVTRGVLLADSFSGSVPLDVVAYSKWAKELVAGASPALDTGFVYPPGSSLVFLAPNFLPEDFYFRGFPLLAAFTDLLVLISLWAFVRKSPDRSFLAPWAWVIMGFAAGPLMYQRYDIFAALLGVLAVLTISKPALSSGLAGIGFLVKLWPEIALLGLPRDRLLRGLIANVVVIVCGWVILQLVFGSSLAFLSNVMNKGLSVEAVGAYPFLVARAIFGSHIVTGQFGSWEVIGSGVSVVATLSTVVGVLLLIGILILRVRGRLESVSPGDVVLLGVLIFVASHKINSLQYGVWIAAMSAAALAFAGSRALGPSVLLTLMLFVADHVIWTNFVSFIS
;
A
#
# COMPACT_ATOMS: atom_id res chain seq x y z
N MET A 1 -9.05 -12.45 -38.75
CA MET A 1 -8.16 -11.28 -38.67
C MET A 1 -6.77 -11.76 -38.37
N PRO A 2 -5.72 -11.41 -39.13
CA PRO A 2 -4.37 -11.86 -38.88
C PRO A 2 -3.88 -11.25 -37.54
N THR A 3 -3.47 -12.09 -36.63
CA THR A 3 -2.85 -11.70 -35.37
C THR A 3 -1.46 -11.11 -35.68
N PHE A 4 -1.35 -9.79 -35.56
CA PHE A 4 -0.10 -9.08 -35.71
C PHE A 4 0.82 -9.49 -34.53
N ARG A 5 1.69 -10.46 -34.75
CA ARG A 5 2.78 -10.77 -33.82
C ARG A 5 3.83 -9.67 -33.94
N ALA A 6 3.85 -8.75 -33.03
CA ALA A 6 4.94 -7.77 -32.95
C ALA A 6 6.29 -8.50 -32.93
N PRO A 7 7.26 -8.10 -33.75
CA PRO A 7 8.56 -8.76 -33.84
C PRO A 7 9.29 -8.72 -32.48
N ARG A 8 10.14 -9.73 -32.22
CA ARG A 8 10.91 -9.86 -30.94
C ARG A 8 11.74 -8.60 -30.60
N LEU A 9 12.23 -7.89 -31.62
CA LEU A 9 12.96 -6.62 -31.48
C LEU A 9 12.13 -5.51 -30.82
N THR A 10 10.81 -5.43 -31.09
CA THR A 10 9.92 -4.42 -30.48
C THR A 10 9.64 -4.70 -29.01
N ARG A 11 9.71 -5.95 -28.56
CA ARG A 11 9.56 -6.30 -27.12
C ARG A 11 10.81 -5.94 -26.32
N PHE A 12 12.00 -6.07 -26.91
CA PHE A 12 13.26 -5.72 -26.27
C PHE A 12 13.43 -4.20 -26.16
N SER A 13 13.15 -3.46 -27.24
CA SER A 13 13.17 -1.99 -27.22
C SER A 13 12.13 -1.39 -26.25
N GLY A 14 10.95 -2.04 -26.14
CA GLY A 14 9.93 -1.66 -25.16
C GLY A 14 10.38 -1.83 -23.71
N LEU A 15 11.14 -2.89 -23.40
CA LEU A 15 11.71 -3.08 -22.06
C LEU A 15 12.78 -2.02 -21.74
N ILE A 16 13.66 -1.74 -22.69
CA ILE A 16 14.71 -0.70 -22.52
C ILE A 16 14.05 0.64 -22.23
N LEU A 17 13.06 1.05 -23.02
CA LEU A 17 12.35 2.30 -22.82
C LEU A 17 11.64 2.35 -21.45
N LEU A 18 11.01 1.24 -21.04
CA LEU A 18 10.36 1.11 -19.73
C LEU A 18 11.38 1.30 -18.60
N LEU A 19 12.54 0.63 -18.68
CA LEU A 19 13.60 0.76 -17.67
C LEU A 19 14.19 2.17 -17.64
N ILE A 20 14.44 2.78 -18.80
CA ILE A 20 14.92 4.17 -18.86
C ILE A 20 13.90 5.10 -18.21
N SER A 21 12.62 4.97 -18.55
CA SER A 21 11.56 5.80 -17.96
C SER A 21 11.45 5.59 -16.45
N TRP A 22 11.60 4.34 -15.99
CA TRP A 22 11.66 4.04 -14.56
C TRP A 22 12.87 4.71 -13.89
N PHE A 23 14.09 4.53 -14.43
CA PHE A 23 15.29 5.15 -13.87
C PHE A 23 15.22 6.68 -13.81
N VAL A 24 14.71 7.32 -14.86
CA VAL A 24 14.58 8.79 -14.91
C VAL A 24 13.57 9.26 -13.86
N THR A 25 12.37 8.69 -13.84
CA THR A 25 11.32 9.10 -12.89
C THR A 25 11.71 8.81 -11.44
N ARG A 26 12.34 7.68 -11.18
CA ARG A 26 12.76 7.28 -9.82
C ARG A 26 14.02 8.01 -9.37
N GLY A 27 14.90 8.35 -10.31
CA GLY A 27 16.06 9.22 -10.04
C GLY A 27 15.63 10.58 -9.51
N VAL A 28 14.58 11.18 -10.10
CA VAL A 28 13.99 12.44 -9.61
C VAL A 28 13.45 12.29 -8.18
N LEU A 29 12.64 11.25 -7.91
CA LEU A 29 12.06 11.03 -6.58
C LEU A 29 13.14 10.73 -5.51
N LEU A 30 14.19 9.98 -5.86
CA LEU A 30 15.30 9.72 -4.95
C LEU A 30 16.14 10.97 -4.69
N ALA A 31 16.40 11.77 -5.73
CA ALA A 31 17.13 13.05 -5.57
C ALA A 31 16.37 13.97 -4.61
N ASP A 32 15.05 14.08 -4.74
CA ASP A 32 14.21 14.84 -3.81
C ASP A 32 14.28 14.25 -2.39
N SER A 33 14.19 12.93 -2.24
CA SER A 33 14.31 12.26 -0.93
C SER A 33 15.68 12.46 -0.26
N PHE A 34 16.74 12.77 -1.01
CA PHE A 34 18.09 13.01 -0.48
C PHE A 34 18.44 14.49 -0.33
N SER A 35 17.72 15.40 -0.97
CA SER A 35 18.01 16.84 -0.95
C SER A 35 17.39 17.56 0.24
N GLY A 36 16.38 16.99 0.85
CA GLY A 36 15.65 17.57 1.97
C GLY A 36 16.12 17.11 3.36
N SER A 37 15.40 17.53 4.38
CA SER A 37 15.56 16.97 5.74
C SER A 37 15.13 15.51 5.77
N VAL A 38 15.78 14.71 6.63
CA VAL A 38 15.39 13.31 6.82
C VAL A 38 13.92 13.23 7.24
N PRO A 39 13.08 12.46 6.53
CA PRO A 39 11.68 12.34 6.87
C PRO A 39 11.48 11.78 8.27
N LEU A 40 10.58 12.36 9.06
CA LEU A 40 10.31 11.97 10.45
C LEU A 40 10.01 10.49 10.62
N ASP A 41 9.34 9.88 9.64
CA ASP A 41 9.05 8.44 9.69
C ASP A 41 10.30 7.58 9.54
N VAL A 42 11.26 7.96 8.67
CA VAL A 42 12.52 7.23 8.53
C VAL A 42 13.35 7.37 9.81
N VAL A 43 13.27 8.54 10.47
CA VAL A 43 13.87 8.73 11.81
C VAL A 43 13.23 7.79 12.83
N ALA A 44 11.90 7.68 12.85
CA ALA A 44 11.19 6.76 13.73
C ALA A 44 11.55 5.29 13.44
N TYR A 45 11.64 4.90 12.16
CA TYR A 45 12.05 3.55 11.77
C TYR A 45 13.46 3.21 12.25
N SER A 46 14.40 4.16 12.14
CA SER A 46 15.77 4.01 12.66
C SER A 46 15.79 3.82 14.17
N LYS A 47 15.01 4.64 14.91
CA LYS A 47 14.84 4.52 16.36
C LYS A 47 14.34 3.13 16.74
N TRP A 48 13.24 2.68 16.14
CA TRP A 48 12.65 1.37 16.42
C TRP A 48 13.57 0.21 16.03
N ALA A 49 14.34 0.35 14.95
CA ALA A 49 15.34 -0.65 14.58
C ALA A 49 16.44 -0.80 15.67
N LYS A 50 16.90 0.32 16.24
CA LYS A 50 17.88 0.31 17.36
C LYS A 50 17.29 -0.31 18.62
N GLU A 51 16.03 0.00 18.95
CA GLU A 51 15.31 -0.59 20.08
C GLU A 51 15.19 -2.11 19.92
N LEU A 52 14.81 -2.59 18.72
CA LEU A 52 14.75 -4.03 18.41
C LEU A 52 16.11 -4.73 18.58
N VAL A 53 17.19 -4.12 18.11
CA VAL A 53 18.55 -4.67 18.28
C VAL A 53 18.97 -4.71 19.76
N ALA A 54 18.51 -3.73 20.54
CA ALA A 54 18.74 -3.68 21.99
C ALA A 54 17.83 -4.63 22.79
N GLY A 55 16.96 -5.41 22.12
CA GLY A 55 16.01 -6.33 22.75
C GLY A 55 14.77 -5.65 23.34
N ALA A 56 14.52 -4.37 23.02
CA ALA A 56 13.31 -3.67 23.42
C ALA A 56 12.19 -3.88 22.42
N SER A 57 10.94 -3.81 22.86
CA SER A 57 9.76 -3.88 21.97
C SER A 57 9.31 -2.48 21.59
N PRO A 58 9.43 -2.07 20.32
CA PRO A 58 8.95 -0.76 19.86
C PRO A 58 7.42 -0.63 19.95
N ALA A 59 6.70 -1.75 20.08
CA ALA A 59 5.24 -1.74 20.24
C ALA A 59 4.79 -1.07 21.57
N LEU A 60 5.69 -0.87 22.53
CA LEU A 60 5.44 -0.08 23.74
C LEU A 60 5.47 1.43 23.49
N ASP A 61 6.06 1.88 22.36
CA ASP A 61 5.96 3.26 21.90
C ASP A 61 4.55 3.51 21.33
N THR A 62 3.87 4.55 21.81
CA THR A 62 2.52 4.89 21.35
C THR A 62 2.46 5.25 19.85
N GLY A 63 3.58 5.70 19.27
CA GLY A 63 3.71 5.96 17.84
C GLY A 63 3.83 4.69 16.99
N PHE A 64 4.18 3.54 17.59
CA PHE A 64 4.30 2.27 16.87
C PHE A 64 2.91 1.66 16.64
N VAL A 65 2.37 1.87 15.46
CA VAL A 65 1.01 1.44 15.05
C VAL A 65 1.05 0.37 13.96
N TYR A 66 2.15 -0.32 13.81
CA TYR A 66 2.43 -1.23 12.70
C TYR A 66 2.41 -2.70 13.13
N PRO A 67 1.94 -3.62 12.25
CA PRO A 67 2.03 -5.05 12.51
C PRO A 67 3.49 -5.49 12.72
N PRO A 68 3.73 -6.58 13.48
CA PRO A 68 5.08 -6.96 13.91
C PRO A 68 6.04 -7.28 12.76
N GLY A 69 5.55 -7.72 11.60
CA GLY A 69 6.38 -7.96 10.42
C GLY A 69 7.03 -6.71 9.82
N SER A 70 6.51 -5.52 10.12
CA SER A 70 7.14 -4.25 9.73
C SER A 70 8.51 -4.07 10.38
N SER A 71 8.73 -4.68 11.56
CA SER A 71 10.02 -4.69 12.25
C SER A 71 11.15 -5.23 11.38
N LEU A 72 10.87 -6.25 10.56
CA LEU A 72 11.86 -6.80 9.62
C LEU A 72 12.27 -5.77 8.55
N VAL A 73 11.32 -4.95 8.10
CA VAL A 73 11.59 -3.88 7.14
C VAL A 73 12.44 -2.78 7.77
N PHE A 74 12.14 -2.42 9.01
CA PHE A 74 12.91 -1.39 9.74
C PHE A 74 14.33 -1.86 10.09
N LEU A 75 14.49 -3.15 10.39
CA LEU A 75 15.80 -3.74 10.67
C LEU A 75 16.69 -3.87 9.42
N ALA A 76 16.12 -4.02 8.24
CA ALA A 76 16.88 -4.32 7.03
C ALA A 76 18.01 -3.30 6.74
N PRO A 77 17.81 -1.96 6.82
CA PRO A 77 18.90 -1.01 6.64
C PRO A 77 19.89 -0.96 7.80
N ASN A 78 19.55 -1.53 8.98
CA ASN A 78 20.39 -1.46 10.17
C ASN A 78 21.66 -2.35 10.09
N PHE A 79 21.75 -3.22 9.08
CA PHE A 79 22.98 -3.95 8.75
C PHE A 79 24.02 -3.07 8.04
N LEU A 80 23.65 -1.85 7.62
CA LEU A 80 24.56 -0.86 7.07
C LEU A 80 25.16 -0.01 8.21
N PRO A 81 26.29 0.67 7.99
CA PRO A 81 26.80 1.64 8.96
C PRO A 81 25.73 2.67 9.35
N GLU A 82 25.75 3.12 10.61
CA GLU A 82 24.70 3.96 11.19
C GLU A 82 24.37 5.21 10.34
N ASP A 83 25.40 5.88 9.84
CA ASP A 83 25.27 7.06 8.98
C ASP A 83 24.58 6.75 7.63
N PHE A 84 24.53 5.46 7.27
CA PHE A 84 23.95 5.01 6.01
C PHE A 84 22.47 4.63 6.11
N TYR A 85 21.89 4.48 7.31
CA TYR A 85 20.50 4.09 7.49
C TYR A 85 19.54 4.97 6.67
N PHE A 86 19.71 6.28 6.79
CA PHE A 86 18.83 7.27 6.15
C PHE A 86 18.92 7.32 4.62
N ARG A 87 20.01 6.82 4.04
CA ARG A 87 20.16 6.60 2.60
C ARG A 87 19.78 5.16 2.21
N GLY A 88 20.12 4.22 3.06
CA GLY A 88 19.85 2.79 2.85
C GLY A 88 18.36 2.46 2.78
N PHE A 89 17.53 3.10 3.61
CA PHE A 89 16.09 2.87 3.59
C PHE A 89 15.43 3.28 2.25
N PRO A 90 15.60 4.51 1.73
CA PRO A 90 15.08 4.88 0.41
C PRO A 90 15.62 4.03 -0.74
N LEU A 91 16.89 3.63 -0.70
CA LEU A 91 17.49 2.74 -1.71
C LEU A 91 16.87 1.34 -1.67
N LEU A 92 16.62 0.79 -0.47
CA LEU A 92 15.92 -0.49 -0.31
C LEU A 92 14.48 -0.39 -0.81
N ALA A 93 13.80 0.72 -0.55
CA ALA A 93 12.48 1.00 -1.08
C ALA A 93 12.49 1.10 -2.62
N ALA A 94 13.48 1.77 -3.23
CA ALA A 94 13.65 1.86 -4.68
C ALA A 94 13.97 0.48 -5.31
N PHE A 95 14.76 -0.33 -4.64
CA PHE A 95 14.98 -1.72 -5.08
C PHE A 95 13.68 -2.52 -5.06
N THR A 96 12.85 -2.35 -4.02
CA THR A 96 11.55 -3.00 -3.91
C THR A 96 10.58 -2.55 -5.00
N ASP A 97 10.59 -1.25 -5.35
CA ASP A 97 9.85 -0.69 -6.49
C ASP A 97 10.27 -1.33 -7.82
N LEU A 98 11.57 -1.52 -8.04
CA LEU A 98 12.08 -2.23 -9.21
C LEU A 98 11.58 -3.68 -9.26
N LEU A 99 11.49 -4.36 -8.12
CA LEU A 99 10.93 -5.71 -8.05
C LEU A 99 9.45 -5.74 -8.43
N VAL A 100 8.66 -4.71 -8.07
CA VAL A 100 7.27 -4.56 -8.55
C VAL A 100 7.23 -4.45 -10.06
N LEU A 101 8.04 -3.56 -10.66
CA LEU A 101 8.12 -3.38 -12.10
C LEU A 101 8.48 -4.68 -12.83
N ILE A 102 9.54 -5.36 -12.35
CA ILE A 102 10.00 -6.65 -12.91
C ILE A 102 8.90 -7.71 -12.82
N SER A 103 8.17 -7.76 -11.69
CA SER A 103 7.10 -8.73 -11.47
C SER A 103 5.94 -8.51 -12.44
N LEU A 104 5.50 -7.26 -12.61
CA LEU A 104 4.47 -6.88 -13.58
C LEU A 104 4.90 -7.22 -15.01
N TRP A 105 6.11 -6.82 -15.40
CA TRP A 105 6.64 -7.12 -16.73
C TRP A 105 6.78 -8.62 -16.98
N ALA A 106 7.32 -9.38 -16.01
CA ALA A 106 7.46 -10.82 -16.09
C ALA A 106 6.10 -11.53 -16.20
N PHE A 107 5.07 -10.98 -15.56
CA PHE A 107 3.71 -11.52 -15.65
C PHE A 107 3.09 -11.27 -17.02
N VAL A 108 3.14 -10.03 -17.54
CA VAL A 108 2.44 -9.69 -18.78
C VAL A 108 3.07 -10.32 -20.01
N ARG A 109 4.39 -10.56 -20.01
CA ARG A 109 5.09 -11.20 -21.14
C ARG A 109 4.75 -12.68 -21.35
N LYS A 110 4.12 -13.34 -20.35
CA LYS A 110 3.81 -14.77 -20.39
C LYS A 110 2.60 -15.11 -21.26
N SER A 111 1.74 -14.13 -21.56
CA SER A 111 0.54 -14.35 -22.36
C SER A 111 0.25 -13.14 -23.24
N PRO A 112 -0.16 -13.34 -24.52
CA PRO A 112 -0.54 -12.25 -25.40
C PRO A 112 -1.82 -11.51 -24.97
N ASP A 113 -2.66 -12.15 -24.16
CA ASP A 113 -3.91 -11.57 -23.67
C ASP A 113 -3.70 -10.59 -22.50
N ARG A 114 -2.48 -10.53 -21.96
CA ARG A 114 -2.12 -9.63 -20.85
C ARG A 114 -1.64 -8.28 -21.37
N SER A 115 -1.97 -7.23 -20.64
CA SER A 115 -1.73 -5.87 -21.08
C SER A 115 -0.38 -5.32 -20.62
N PHE A 116 0.44 -4.86 -21.56
CA PHE A 116 1.66 -4.10 -21.26
C PHE A 116 1.41 -2.70 -20.68
N LEU A 117 0.15 -2.27 -20.57
CA LEU A 117 -0.18 -1.05 -19.83
C LEU A 117 0.16 -1.17 -18.33
N ALA A 118 0.16 -2.38 -17.77
CA ALA A 118 0.42 -2.59 -16.34
C ALA A 118 1.80 -2.07 -15.87
N PRO A 119 2.94 -2.46 -16.45
CA PRO A 119 4.23 -1.91 -16.05
C PRO A 119 4.37 -0.41 -16.35
N TRP A 120 3.72 0.11 -17.42
CA TRP A 120 3.68 1.55 -17.69
C TRP A 120 2.84 2.31 -16.67
N ALA A 121 1.68 1.78 -16.29
CA ALA A 121 0.86 2.35 -15.23
C ALA A 121 1.65 2.44 -13.92
N TRP A 122 2.43 1.41 -13.58
CA TRP A 122 3.31 1.45 -12.40
C TRP A 122 4.35 2.57 -12.49
N VAL A 123 5.01 2.76 -13.64
CA VAL A 123 5.98 3.85 -13.82
C VAL A 123 5.31 5.21 -13.62
N ILE A 124 4.16 5.44 -14.27
CA ILE A 124 3.46 6.73 -14.26
C ILE A 124 2.83 7.00 -12.88
N MET A 125 2.08 6.05 -12.34
CA MET A 125 1.37 6.24 -11.06
C MET A 125 2.34 6.29 -9.87
N GLY A 126 3.43 5.51 -9.91
CA GLY A 126 4.46 5.59 -8.89
C GLY A 126 5.19 6.94 -8.90
N PHE A 127 5.39 7.57 -10.07
CA PHE A 127 5.88 8.94 -10.14
C PHE A 127 4.86 9.93 -9.57
N ALA A 128 3.58 9.76 -9.88
CA ALA A 128 2.50 10.59 -9.37
C ALA A 128 2.30 10.46 -7.85
N ALA A 129 2.68 9.31 -7.25
CA ALA A 129 2.65 9.10 -5.81
C ALA A 129 3.78 9.80 -5.04
N GLY A 130 4.74 10.40 -5.76
CA GLY A 130 5.75 11.29 -5.24
C GLY A 130 6.83 10.64 -4.36
N PRO A 131 7.67 11.43 -3.69
CA PRO A 131 8.80 10.96 -2.88
C PRO A 131 8.37 10.18 -1.64
N LEU A 132 7.13 10.31 -1.16
CA LEU A 132 6.58 9.49 -0.06
C LEU A 132 6.71 7.99 -0.33
N MET A 133 6.77 7.60 -1.61
CA MET A 133 7.00 6.21 -2.03
C MET A 133 8.30 5.62 -1.45
N TYR A 134 9.33 6.43 -1.22
CA TYR A 134 10.63 6.02 -0.70
C TYR A 134 10.88 6.45 0.74
N GLN A 135 10.03 7.30 1.25
CA GLN A 135 10.09 7.81 2.63
C GLN A 135 9.22 6.99 3.59
N ARG A 136 8.44 6.03 3.05
CA ARG A 136 7.52 5.18 3.79
C ARG A 136 7.75 3.71 3.46
N TYR A 137 7.44 2.83 4.42
CA TYR A 137 7.63 1.38 4.22
C TYR A 137 6.51 0.73 3.39
N ASP A 138 5.57 1.48 2.89
CA ASP A 138 4.37 1.04 2.16
C ASP A 138 4.66 0.24 0.90
N ILE A 139 5.77 0.54 0.24
CA ILE A 139 6.21 -0.15 -0.98
C ILE A 139 6.49 -1.66 -0.75
N PHE A 140 6.94 -2.04 0.45
CA PHE A 140 7.22 -3.44 0.79
C PHE A 140 5.91 -4.25 0.86
N ALA A 141 4.89 -3.70 1.49
CA ALA A 141 3.57 -4.30 1.51
C ALA A 141 2.93 -4.29 0.10
N ALA A 142 3.17 -3.25 -0.70
CA ALA A 142 2.69 -3.16 -2.07
C ALA A 142 3.29 -4.25 -2.96
N LEU A 143 4.58 -4.56 -2.85
CA LEU A 143 5.20 -5.68 -3.56
C LEU A 143 4.50 -7.00 -3.21
N LEU A 144 4.27 -7.27 -1.94
CA LEU A 144 3.60 -8.50 -1.49
C LEU A 144 2.16 -8.58 -2.01
N GLY A 145 1.42 -7.46 -1.98
CA GLY A 145 0.09 -7.37 -2.56
C GLY A 145 0.08 -7.61 -4.08
N VAL A 146 1.00 -6.99 -4.83
CA VAL A 146 1.16 -7.23 -6.28
C VAL A 146 1.47 -8.70 -6.56
N LEU A 147 2.45 -9.29 -5.86
CA LEU A 147 2.80 -10.70 -6.03
C LEU A 147 1.63 -11.62 -5.69
N ALA A 148 0.86 -11.32 -4.65
CA ALA A 148 -0.35 -12.07 -4.30
C ALA A 148 -1.37 -12.04 -5.45
N VAL A 149 -1.65 -10.86 -6.03
CA VAL A 149 -2.58 -10.70 -7.15
C VAL A 149 -2.07 -11.40 -8.41
N LEU A 150 -0.79 -11.24 -8.77
CA LEU A 150 -0.22 -11.84 -9.97
C LEU A 150 -0.13 -13.38 -9.90
N THR A 151 -0.15 -13.95 -8.70
CA THR A 151 -0.08 -15.40 -8.46
C THR A 151 -1.42 -16.04 -8.14
N ILE A 152 -2.53 -15.35 -8.39
CA ILE A 152 -3.89 -15.75 -7.96
C ILE A 152 -4.34 -17.11 -8.53
N SER A 153 -3.76 -17.54 -9.67
CA SER A 153 -3.95 -18.88 -10.23
C SER A 153 -3.36 -20.01 -9.36
N LYS A 154 -2.47 -19.65 -8.41
CA LYS A 154 -1.82 -20.54 -7.44
C LYS A 154 -2.30 -20.15 -6.04
N PRO A 155 -3.47 -20.62 -5.58
CA PRO A 155 -4.16 -20.05 -4.42
C PRO A 155 -3.33 -20.09 -3.13
N ALA A 156 -2.60 -21.18 -2.87
CA ALA A 156 -1.76 -21.26 -1.67
C ALA A 156 -0.60 -20.25 -1.69
N LEU A 157 0.05 -20.04 -2.84
CA LEU A 157 1.12 -19.05 -3.00
C LEU A 157 0.56 -17.63 -2.90
N SER A 158 -0.51 -17.33 -3.63
CA SER A 158 -1.17 -16.01 -3.58
C SER A 158 -1.56 -15.64 -2.15
N SER A 159 -2.24 -16.55 -1.46
CA SER A 159 -2.71 -16.32 -0.10
C SER A 159 -1.60 -16.30 0.93
N GLY A 160 -0.54 -17.10 0.74
CA GLY A 160 0.65 -17.04 1.58
C GLY A 160 1.35 -15.69 1.46
N LEU A 161 1.49 -15.14 0.23
CA LEU A 161 2.05 -13.80 0.01
C LEU A 161 1.16 -12.70 0.62
N ALA A 162 -0.17 -12.83 0.52
CA ALA A 162 -1.10 -11.92 1.18
C ALA A 162 -0.93 -11.98 2.70
N GLY A 163 -0.80 -13.19 3.30
CA GLY A 163 -0.58 -13.39 4.73
C GLY A 163 0.75 -12.82 5.22
N ILE A 164 1.85 -12.98 4.46
CA ILE A 164 3.12 -12.30 4.77
C ILE A 164 2.90 -10.78 4.69
N GLY A 165 2.20 -10.32 3.66
CA GLY A 165 1.85 -8.91 3.50
C GLY A 165 1.03 -8.37 4.67
N PHE A 166 0.06 -9.15 5.18
CA PHE A 166 -0.73 -8.82 6.36
C PHE A 166 0.14 -8.62 7.61
N LEU A 167 1.14 -9.46 7.81
CA LEU A 167 2.08 -9.33 8.93
C LEU A 167 2.96 -8.08 8.80
N VAL A 168 3.24 -7.59 7.60
CA VAL A 168 3.97 -6.33 7.35
C VAL A 168 3.03 -5.14 7.45
N LYS A 169 1.84 -5.23 6.82
CA LYS A 169 0.80 -4.21 6.81
C LYS A 169 -0.54 -4.84 6.42
N LEU A 170 -1.60 -4.63 7.17
CA LEU A 170 -2.84 -5.40 7.11
C LEU A 170 -3.51 -5.50 5.72
N TRP A 171 -3.41 -4.48 4.88
CA TRP A 171 -4.18 -4.34 3.65
C TRP A 171 -3.91 -5.37 2.52
N PRO A 172 -2.71 -5.99 2.35
CA PRO A 172 -2.48 -7.00 1.31
C PRO A 172 -3.43 -8.19 1.39
N GLU A 173 -4.06 -8.41 2.55
CA GLU A 173 -5.10 -9.42 2.76
C GLU A 173 -6.30 -9.26 1.81
N ILE A 174 -6.56 -8.04 1.33
CA ILE A 174 -7.61 -7.74 0.36
C ILE A 174 -7.41 -8.53 -0.95
N ALA A 175 -6.18 -8.96 -1.26
CA ALA A 175 -5.89 -9.81 -2.41
C ALA A 175 -6.69 -11.13 -2.41
N LEU A 176 -7.11 -11.63 -1.26
CA LEU A 176 -7.96 -12.83 -1.15
C LEU A 176 -9.32 -12.67 -1.84
N LEU A 177 -9.85 -11.45 -1.95
CA LEU A 177 -11.10 -11.17 -2.68
C LEU A 177 -11.00 -11.50 -4.17
N GLY A 178 -9.80 -11.53 -4.73
CA GLY A 178 -9.54 -11.93 -6.11
C GLY A 178 -9.54 -13.44 -6.35
N LEU A 179 -9.43 -14.27 -5.31
CA LEU A 179 -9.35 -15.73 -5.47
C LEU A 179 -10.63 -16.29 -6.13
N PRO A 180 -10.50 -17.26 -7.07
CA PRO A 180 -11.66 -18.00 -7.59
C PRO A 180 -12.40 -18.73 -6.47
N ARG A 181 -13.74 -18.83 -6.61
CA ARG A 181 -14.62 -19.46 -5.60
C ARG A 181 -14.19 -20.88 -5.23
N ASP A 182 -13.89 -21.71 -6.26
CA ASP A 182 -13.49 -23.11 -6.10
C ASP A 182 -12.16 -23.30 -5.35
N ARG A 183 -11.36 -22.22 -5.25
CA ARG A 183 -10.03 -22.21 -4.63
C ARG A 183 -9.95 -21.41 -3.34
N LEU A 184 -11.03 -20.73 -2.97
CA LEU A 184 -11.07 -19.81 -1.84
C LEU A 184 -10.72 -20.51 -0.52
N LEU A 185 -11.31 -21.68 -0.23
CA LEU A 185 -11.04 -22.41 1.00
C LEU A 185 -9.56 -22.82 1.12
N ARG A 186 -8.97 -23.35 0.02
CA ARG A 186 -7.56 -23.72 0.00
C ARG A 186 -6.66 -22.50 0.21
N GLY A 187 -7.03 -21.37 -0.36
CA GLY A 187 -6.31 -20.11 -0.16
C GLY A 187 -6.41 -19.65 1.30
N LEU A 188 -7.61 -19.64 1.89
CA LEU A 188 -7.83 -19.22 3.27
C LEU A 188 -7.04 -20.09 4.26
N ILE A 189 -7.01 -21.41 4.07
CA ILE A 189 -6.22 -22.33 4.94
C ILE A 189 -4.72 -21.93 4.85
N ALA A 190 -4.17 -21.79 3.65
CA ALA A 190 -2.77 -21.41 3.47
C ALA A 190 -2.47 -20.04 4.09
N ASN A 191 -3.37 -19.09 3.95
CA ASN A 191 -3.26 -17.76 4.51
C ASN A 191 -3.22 -17.80 6.05
N VAL A 192 -4.19 -18.46 6.68
CA VAL A 192 -4.26 -18.59 8.15
C VAL A 192 -3.00 -19.27 8.69
N VAL A 193 -2.53 -20.34 8.03
CA VAL A 193 -1.29 -21.03 8.44
C VAL A 193 -0.11 -20.05 8.40
N VAL A 194 0.06 -19.28 7.33
CA VAL A 194 1.17 -18.33 7.19
C VAL A 194 1.06 -17.22 8.24
N ILE A 195 -0.14 -16.66 8.47
CA ILE A 195 -0.33 -15.61 9.48
C ILE A 195 -0.03 -16.15 10.88
N VAL A 196 -0.58 -17.30 11.24
CA VAL A 196 -0.39 -17.87 12.59
C VAL A 196 1.09 -18.24 12.83
N CYS A 197 1.71 -18.97 11.90
CA CYS A 197 3.12 -19.34 12.02
C CYS A 197 4.02 -18.09 12.05
N GLY A 198 3.79 -17.15 11.13
CA GLY A 198 4.56 -15.91 11.09
C GLY A 198 4.38 -15.07 12.34
N TRP A 199 3.14 -14.99 12.85
CA TRP A 199 2.86 -14.26 14.10
C TRP A 199 3.56 -14.89 15.30
N VAL A 200 3.51 -16.23 15.44
CA VAL A 200 4.19 -16.95 16.51
C VAL A 200 5.71 -16.70 16.44
N ILE A 201 6.31 -16.79 15.26
CA ILE A 201 7.74 -16.50 15.08
C ILE A 201 8.06 -15.07 15.49
N LEU A 202 7.28 -14.09 15.03
CA LEU A 202 7.50 -12.67 15.36
C LEU A 202 7.28 -12.39 16.85
N GLN A 203 6.33 -13.09 17.50
CA GLN A 203 6.13 -13.01 18.95
C GLN A 203 7.32 -13.57 19.73
N LEU A 204 7.90 -14.68 19.28
CA LEU A 204 9.08 -15.29 19.92
C LEU A 204 10.33 -14.42 19.75
N VAL A 205 10.47 -13.75 18.60
CA VAL A 205 11.64 -12.92 18.28
C VAL A 205 11.56 -11.53 18.90
N PHE A 206 10.41 -10.86 18.79
CA PHE A 206 10.27 -9.45 19.17
C PHE A 206 9.43 -9.20 20.43
N GLY A 207 8.75 -10.21 20.96
CA GLY A 207 7.82 -10.02 22.07
C GLY A 207 6.66 -9.07 21.72
N SER A 208 5.72 -8.88 22.64
CA SER A 208 4.64 -7.87 22.58
C SER A 208 4.02 -7.57 21.21
N SER A 209 3.97 -8.60 20.33
CA SER A 209 3.60 -8.46 18.92
C SER A 209 2.14 -7.99 18.67
N LEU A 210 1.29 -8.03 19.70
CA LEU A 210 -0.09 -7.54 19.66
C LEU A 210 -0.27 -6.12 20.21
N ALA A 211 0.75 -5.56 20.89
CA ALA A 211 0.62 -4.28 21.56
C ALA A 211 0.31 -3.12 20.59
N PHE A 212 0.75 -3.22 19.31
CA PHE A 212 0.41 -2.22 18.30
C PHE A 212 -1.11 -2.06 18.08
N LEU A 213 -1.91 -3.10 18.34
CA LEU A 213 -3.37 -3.02 18.16
C LEU A 213 -4.01 -1.97 19.07
N SER A 214 -3.56 -1.87 20.33
CA SER A 214 -4.05 -0.85 21.24
C SER A 214 -3.71 0.57 20.72
N ASN A 215 -2.50 0.74 20.17
CA ASN A 215 -2.07 2.00 19.58
C ASN A 215 -2.93 2.38 18.36
N VAL A 216 -3.23 1.41 17.48
CA VAL A 216 -4.11 1.62 16.31
C VAL A 216 -5.55 1.94 16.75
N MET A 217 -6.08 1.24 17.76
CA MET A 217 -7.45 1.44 18.25
C MET A 217 -7.63 2.85 18.83
N ASN A 218 -6.61 3.38 19.49
CA ASN A 218 -6.63 4.71 20.12
C ASN A 218 -6.54 5.86 19.10
N LYS A 219 -6.15 5.61 17.84
CA LYS A 219 -6.15 6.63 16.80
C LYS A 219 -7.56 7.12 16.47
N GLY A 220 -7.69 8.43 16.34
CA GLY A 220 -8.89 9.11 15.91
C GLY A 220 -9.09 9.14 14.40
N LEU A 221 -9.81 10.15 13.92
CA LEU A 221 -10.05 10.41 12.50
C LEU A 221 -8.91 11.26 11.94
N SER A 222 -8.07 10.70 11.07
CA SER A 222 -6.98 11.48 10.46
C SER A 222 -7.52 12.56 9.52
N VAL A 223 -6.79 13.67 9.41
CA VAL A 223 -7.16 14.78 8.51
C VAL A 223 -7.24 14.39 7.05
N GLU A 224 -6.48 13.37 6.63
CA GLU A 224 -6.49 12.83 5.26
C GLU A 224 -7.63 11.83 5.02
N ALA A 225 -8.37 11.42 6.06
CA ALA A 225 -9.50 10.49 5.88
C ALA A 225 -10.66 11.18 5.17
N VAL A 226 -11.32 10.46 4.27
CA VAL A 226 -12.49 10.99 3.53
C VAL A 226 -13.56 11.51 4.50
N GLY A 227 -13.79 10.79 5.60
CA GLY A 227 -14.74 11.19 6.65
C GLY A 227 -14.36 12.49 7.40
N ALA A 228 -13.11 12.97 7.28
CA ALA A 228 -12.68 14.21 7.93
C ALA A 228 -13.11 15.48 7.18
N TYR A 229 -13.30 15.41 5.87
CA TYR A 229 -13.56 16.58 5.03
C TYR A 229 -14.74 17.47 5.51
N PRO A 230 -15.91 16.94 5.89
CA PRO A 230 -17.00 17.78 6.41
C PRO A 230 -16.59 18.61 7.64
N PHE A 231 -15.77 18.03 8.52
CA PHE A 231 -15.30 18.71 9.73
C PHE A 231 -14.21 19.74 9.43
N LEU A 232 -13.34 19.47 8.46
CA LEU A 232 -12.34 20.44 8.00
C LEU A 232 -13.00 21.65 7.33
N VAL A 233 -14.06 21.44 6.54
CA VAL A 233 -14.87 22.51 5.98
C VAL A 233 -15.58 23.29 7.10
N ALA A 234 -16.19 22.60 8.07
CA ALA A 234 -16.83 23.26 9.21
C ALA A 234 -15.83 24.05 10.05
N ARG A 235 -14.61 23.55 10.22
CA ARG A 235 -13.51 24.29 10.85
C ARG A 235 -13.18 25.56 10.09
N ALA A 236 -13.00 25.47 8.79
CA ALA A 236 -12.63 26.62 7.96
C ALA A 236 -13.70 27.73 7.94
N ILE A 237 -14.99 27.34 7.99
CA ILE A 237 -16.11 28.30 7.92
C ILE A 237 -16.53 28.82 9.32
N PHE A 238 -16.56 27.91 10.32
CA PHE A 238 -17.19 28.20 11.62
C PHE A 238 -16.21 28.14 12.80
N GLY A 239 -14.96 27.74 12.60
CA GLY A 239 -13.98 27.55 13.68
C GLY A 239 -14.34 26.43 14.66
N SER A 240 -15.21 25.47 14.26
CA SER A 240 -15.91 24.56 15.21
C SER A 240 -15.13 23.30 15.59
N HIS A 241 -14.04 22.93 14.91
CA HIS A 241 -13.29 21.72 15.16
C HIS A 241 -11.79 22.02 15.32
N ILE A 242 -11.09 21.13 16.04
CA ILE A 242 -9.65 21.26 16.30
C ILE A 242 -8.91 20.22 15.49
N VAL A 243 -7.74 20.58 14.94
CA VAL A 243 -6.76 19.65 14.38
C VAL A 243 -5.58 19.58 15.35
N THR A 244 -5.18 18.38 15.73
CA THR A 244 -4.09 18.15 16.68
C THR A 244 -3.22 16.98 16.25
N GLY A 245 -1.92 17.05 16.57
CA GLY A 245 -0.99 15.96 16.37
C GLY A 245 -1.08 14.95 17.51
N GLN A 246 -1.53 13.74 17.25
CA GLN A 246 -1.59 12.65 18.23
C GLN A 246 -1.15 11.33 17.59
N PHE A 247 -0.51 10.45 18.37
CA PHE A 247 -0.11 9.09 17.94
C PHE A 247 0.59 9.03 16.57
N GLY A 248 1.42 10.06 16.24
CA GLY A 248 2.14 10.13 14.97
C GLY A 248 1.25 10.44 13.74
N SER A 249 0.06 11.02 13.95
CA SER A 249 -0.83 11.51 12.88
C SER A 249 -1.50 12.82 13.27
N TRP A 250 -1.98 13.57 12.26
CA TRP A 250 -2.85 14.72 12.49
C TRP A 250 -4.30 14.24 12.51
N GLU A 251 -5.01 14.58 13.58
CA GLU A 251 -6.37 14.10 13.83
C GLU A 251 -7.33 15.27 14.00
N VAL A 252 -8.57 15.08 13.55
CA VAL A 252 -9.68 16.01 13.79
C VAL A 252 -10.36 15.63 15.08
N ILE A 253 -10.61 16.63 15.94
CA ILE A 253 -11.33 16.48 17.20
C ILE A 253 -12.54 17.41 17.22
N GLY A 254 -13.66 16.93 17.71
CA GLY A 254 -14.89 17.70 17.85
C GLY A 254 -16.14 16.85 17.88
N SER A 255 -17.29 17.52 17.97
CA SER A 255 -18.59 16.85 17.99
C SER A 255 -18.84 16.07 16.72
N GLY A 256 -19.33 14.82 16.85
CA GLY A 256 -19.68 13.95 15.71
C GLY A 256 -18.51 13.24 15.05
N VAL A 257 -17.25 13.61 15.31
CA VAL A 257 -16.06 13.04 14.64
C VAL A 257 -15.95 11.54 14.89
N SER A 258 -16.08 11.09 16.13
CA SER A 258 -16.01 9.66 16.50
C SER A 258 -17.12 8.83 15.86
N VAL A 259 -18.30 9.40 15.72
CA VAL A 259 -19.45 8.76 15.06
C VAL A 259 -19.13 8.52 13.58
N VAL A 260 -18.63 9.55 12.88
CA VAL A 260 -18.27 9.43 11.45
C VAL A 260 -17.10 8.46 11.27
N ALA A 261 -16.08 8.49 12.13
CA ALA A 261 -14.97 7.55 12.10
C ALA A 261 -15.44 6.10 12.22
N THR A 262 -16.36 5.85 13.17
CA THR A 262 -16.94 4.51 13.37
C THR A 262 -17.81 4.09 12.18
N LEU A 263 -18.74 4.95 11.74
CA LEU A 263 -19.62 4.66 10.61
C LEU A 263 -18.84 4.38 9.32
N SER A 264 -17.83 5.21 9.01
CA SER A 264 -16.97 4.98 7.84
C SER A 264 -16.32 3.60 7.88
N THR A 265 -15.74 3.23 9.02
CA THR A 265 -15.11 1.91 9.21
C THR A 265 -16.13 0.78 9.05
N VAL A 266 -17.30 0.88 9.69
CA VAL A 266 -18.37 -0.12 9.59
C VAL A 266 -18.85 -0.27 8.15
N VAL A 267 -19.10 0.83 7.44
CA VAL A 267 -19.51 0.80 6.03
C VAL A 267 -18.45 0.11 5.17
N GLY A 268 -17.17 0.44 5.37
CA GLY A 268 -16.08 -0.20 4.65
C GLY A 268 -16.04 -1.72 4.86
N VAL A 269 -16.15 -2.17 6.10
CA VAL A 269 -16.20 -3.60 6.45
C VAL A 269 -17.40 -4.28 5.79
N LEU A 270 -18.57 -3.68 5.85
CA LEU A 270 -19.78 -4.22 5.23
C LEU A 270 -19.66 -4.34 3.71
N LEU A 271 -19.05 -3.35 3.05
CA LEU A 271 -18.80 -3.38 1.61
C LEU A 271 -17.80 -4.49 1.24
N LEU A 272 -16.72 -4.66 2.00
CA LEU A 272 -15.76 -5.75 1.77
C LEU A 272 -16.38 -7.12 1.99
N ILE A 273 -17.22 -7.29 3.03
CA ILE A 273 -18.01 -8.50 3.26
C ILE A 273 -18.98 -8.72 2.08
N GLY A 274 -19.60 -7.65 1.57
CA GLY A 274 -20.46 -7.72 0.38
C GLY A 274 -19.73 -8.28 -0.84
N ILE A 275 -18.50 -7.80 -1.12
CA ILE A 275 -17.66 -8.35 -2.19
C ILE A 275 -17.37 -9.84 -1.95
N LEU A 276 -17.01 -10.22 -0.73
CA LEU A 276 -16.75 -11.61 -0.37
C LEU A 276 -18.00 -12.49 -0.60
N ILE A 277 -19.17 -12.03 -0.19
CA ILE A 277 -20.45 -12.73 -0.42
C ILE A 277 -20.70 -12.90 -1.93
N LEU A 278 -20.51 -11.86 -2.73
CA LEU A 278 -20.65 -11.93 -4.19
C LEU A 278 -19.65 -12.93 -4.80
N ARG A 279 -18.41 -12.99 -4.27
CA ARG A 279 -17.40 -13.97 -4.68
C ARG A 279 -17.84 -15.39 -4.35
N VAL A 280 -18.25 -15.66 -3.12
CA VAL A 280 -18.74 -16.99 -2.68
C VAL A 280 -19.95 -17.43 -3.46
N ARG A 281 -20.85 -16.49 -3.84
CA ARG A 281 -22.01 -16.77 -4.69
C ARG A 281 -21.69 -16.94 -6.18
N GLY A 282 -20.42 -16.82 -6.60
CA GLY A 282 -20.00 -16.94 -8.00
C GLY A 282 -20.41 -15.76 -8.90
N ARG A 283 -20.87 -14.65 -8.33
CA ARG A 283 -21.30 -13.48 -9.11
C ARG A 283 -20.16 -12.66 -9.70
N LEU A 284 -18.93 -12.92 -9.27
CA LEU A 284 -17.72 -12.19 -9.71
C LEU A 284 -16.79 -13.05 -10.59
N GLU A 285 -17.24 -14.21 -11.10
CA GLU A 285 -16.40 -15.09 -11.92
C GLU A 285 -16.03 -14.47 -13.28
N SER A 286 -16.88 -13.61 -13.83
CA SER A 286 -16.63 -12.89 -15.09
C SER A 286 -15.84 -11.59 -14.90
N VAL A 287 -15.57 -11.18 -13.66
CA VAL A 287 -14.83 -9.95 -13.35
C VAL A 287 -13.36 -10.29 -13.18
N SER A 288 -12.48 -9.47 -13.76
CA SER A 288 -11.03 -9.61 -13.57
C SER A 288 -10.67 -9.66 -12.08
N PRO A 289 -9.87 -10.65 -11.64
CA PRO A 289 -9.46 -10.73 -10.24
C PRO A 289 -8.75 -9.45 -9.76
N GLY A 290 -7.95 -8.84 -10.62
CA GLY A 290 -7.27 -7.59 -10.29
C GLY A 290 -8.24 -6.43 -10.06
N ASP A 291 -9.34 -6.35 -10.85
CA ASP A 291 -10.37 -5.30 -10.68
C ASP A 291 -11.10 -5.45 -9.34
N VAL A 292 -11.38 -6.70 -8.92
CA VAL A 292 -12.01 -6.97 -7.62
C VAL A 292 -11.11 -6.54 -6.46
N VAL A 293 -9.81 -6.84 -6.55
CA VAL A 293 -8.85 -6.45 -5.52
C VAL A 293 -8.66 -4.93 -5.49
N LEU A 294 -8.54 -4.28 -6.65
CA LEU A 294 -8.46 -2.82 -6.72
C LEU A 294 -9.69 -2.16 -6.08
N LEU A 295 -10.90 -2.64 -6.40
CA LEU A 295 -12.12 -2.16 -5.77
C LEU A 295 -12.08 -2.33 -4.25
N GLY A 296 -11.62 -3.48 -3.76
CA GLY A 296 -11.46 -3.72 -2.33
C GLY A 296 -10.50 -2.74 -1.66
N VAL A 297 -9.36 -2.46 -2.29
CA VAL A 297 -8.38 -1.48 -1.78
C VAL A 297 -8.96 -0.07 -1.80
N LEU A 298 -9.67 0.33 -2.84
CA LEU A 298 -10.33 1.64 -2.91
C LEU A 298 -11.40 1.80 -1.82
N ILE A 299 -12.21 0.77 -1.58
CA ILE A 299 -13.19 0.77 -0.47
C ILE A 299 -12.46 0.93 0.87
N PHE A 300 -11.40 0.13 1.09
CA PHE A 300 -10.63 0.21 2.32
C PHE A 300 -10.05 1.61 2.55
N VAL A 301 -9.38 2.18 1.56
CA VAL A 301 -8.78 3.52 1.66
C VAL A 301 -9.85 4.59 1.87
N ALA A 302 -10.97 4.55 1.13
CA ALA A 302 -12.02 5.55 1.23
C ALA A 302 -12.80 5.51 2.55
N SER A 303 -12.88 4.34 3.21
CA SER A 303 -13.67 4.15 4.44
C SER A 303 -12.82 4.10 5.71
N HIS A 304 -11.49 3.99 5.60
CA HIS A 304 -10.64 3.86 6.78
C HIS A 304 -10.51 5.19 7.52
N LYS A 305 -10.67 5.16 8.86
CA LYS A 305 -10.55 6.35 9.71
C LYS A 305 -9.12 6.91 9.78
N ILE A 306 -8.13 6.04 9.61
CA ILE A 306 -6.71 6.40 9.55
C ILE A 306 -6.31 6.35 8.08
N ASN A 307 -6.21 7.50 7.44
CA ASN A 307 -5.73 7.59 6.06
C ASN A 307 -4.41 8.37 6.03
N SER A 308 -3.64 8.18 4.98
CA SER A 308 -2.39 8.91 4.77
C SER A 308 -2.03 8.88 3.29
N LEU A 309 -1.36 9.93 2.81
CA LEU A 309 -1.00 10.09 1.40
C LEU A 309 -0.19 8.93 0.85
N GLN A 310 0.63 8.26 1.68
CA GLN A 310 1.36 7.06 1.26
C GLN A 310 0.46 5.90 0.80
N TYR A 311 -0.84 5.90 1.11
CA TYR A 311 -1.78 4.89 0.57
C TYR A 311 -1.95 5.02 -0.94
N GLY A 312 -1.52 6.13 -1.52
CA GLY A 312 -1.36 6.29 -2.96
C GLY A 312 -0.48 5.23 -3.60
N VAL A 313 0.54 4.74 -2.88
CA VAL A 313 1.41 3.63 -3.33
C VAL A 313 0.60 2.34 -3.49
N TRP A 314 -0.37 2.06 -2.59
CA TRP A 314 -1.24 0.87 -2.69
C TRP A 314 -2.18 0.97 -3.89
N ILE A 315 -2.76 2.16 -4.08
CA ILE A 315 -3.64 2.46 -5.21
C ILE A 315 -2.87 2.28 -6.52
N ALA A 316 -1.66 2.84 -6.63
CA ALA A 316 -0.80 2.70 -7.80
C ALA A 316 -0.45 1.23 -8.08
N ALA A 317 -0.05 0.48 -7.04
CA ALA A 317 0.32 -0.91 -7.15
C ALA A 317 -0.86 -1.80 -7.59
N MET A 318 -2.03 -1.61 -6.99
CA MET A 318 -3.21 -2.41 -7.32
C MET A 318 -3.84 -2.01 -8.66
N SER A 319 -3.77 -0.73 -9.06
CA SER A 319 -4.14 -0.29 -10.40
C SER A 319 -3.27 -0.96 -11.47
N ALA A 320 -1.94 -0.95 -11.28
CA ALA A 320 -1.01 -1.61 -12.18
C ALA A 320 -1.25 -3.13 -12.23
N ALA A 321 -1.45 -3.77 -11.07
CA ALA A 321 -1.75 -5.20 -11.01
C ALA A 321 -3.08 -5.54 -11.68
N ALA A 322 -4.12 -4.73 -11.53
CA ALA A 322 -5.41 -4.91 -12.19
C ALA A 322 -5.29 -4.84 -13.72
N LEU A 323 -4.58 -3.83 -14.22
CA LEU A 323 -4.34 -3.64 -15.66
C LEU A 323 -3.53 -4.79 -16.30
N ALA A 324 -2.86 -5.63 -15.50
CA ALA A 324 -2.11 -6.77 -16.03
C ALA A 324 -3.00 -7.91 -16.55
N PHE A 325 -4.26 -7.97 -16.13
CA PHE A 325 -5.18 -9.04 -16.49
C PHE A 325 -5.99 -8.73 -17.76
N ALA A 326 -6.22 -9.77 -18.56
CA ALA A 326 -7.15 -9.68 -19.68
C ALA A 326 -8.56 -9.28 -19.20
N GLY A 327 -9.23 -8.42 -19.96
CA GLY A 327 -10.58 -7.98 -19.64
C GLY A 327 -10.71 -7.02 -18.45
N SER A 328 -9.58 -6.53 -17.90
CA SER A 328 -9.62 -5.49 -16.86
C SER A 328 -10.29 -4.21 -17.36
N ARG A 329 -11.13 -3.63 -16.52
CA ARG A 329 -11.82 -2.35 -16.72
C ARG A 329 -11.18 -1.21 -15.93
N ALA A 330 -10.01 -1.45 -15.32
CA ALA A 330 -9.34 -0.51 -14.45
C ALA A 330 -8.71 0.70 -15.17
N LEU A 331 -8.65 0.75 -16.52
CA LEU A 331 -7.93 1.81 -17.24
C LEU A 331 -8.48 3.21 -16.91
N GLY A 332 -9.79 3.42 -17.06
CA GLY A 332 -10.41 4.70 -16.76
C GLY A 332 -10.22 5.14 -15.30
N PRO A 333 -10.58 4.27 -14.33
CA PRO A 333 -10.27 4.54 -12.92
C PRO A 333 -8.79 4.83 -12.67
N SER A 334 -7.86 4.08 -13.27
CA SER A 334 -6.41 4.29 -13.07
C SER A 334 -5.94 5.66 -13.57
N VAL A 335 -6.46 6.14 -14.69
CA VAL A 335 -6.15 7.49 -15.20
C VAL A 335 -6.62 8.55 -14.21
N LEU A 336 -7.86 8.46 -13.73
CA LEU A 336 -8.40 9.39 -12.72
C LEU A 336 -7.57 9.35 -11.43
N LEU A 337 -7.27 8.16 -10.93
CA LEU A 337 -6.47 7.98 -9.72
C LEU A 337 -5.05 8.54 -9.90
N THR A 338 -4.45 8.43 -11.08
CA THR A 338 -3.14 9.06 -11.37
C THR A 338 -3.20 10.58 -11.20
N LEU A 339 -4.24 11.22 -11.73
CA LEU A 339 -4.43 12.67 -11.58
C LEU A 339 -4.64 13.04 -10.11
N MET A 340 -5.44 12.27 -9.38
CA MET A 340 -5.68 12.49 -7.94
C MET A 340 -4.40 12.34 -7.12
N LEU A 341 -3.58 11.33 -7.40
CA LEU A 341 -2.29 11.14 -6.72
C LEU A 341 -1.34 12.31 -6.98
N PHE A 342 -1.23 12.73 -8.24
CA PHE A 342 -0.40 13.86 -8.60
C PHE A 342 -0.83 15.15 -7.88
N VAL A 343 -2.12 15.44 -7.85
CA VAL A 343 -2.66 16.61 -7.13
C VAL A 343 -2.43 16.48 -5.61
N ALA A 344 -2.67 15.30 -5.06
CA ALA A 344 -2.50 15.07 -3.62
C ALA A 344 -1.05 15.28 -3.17
N ASP A 345 -0.07 14.76 -3.91
CA ASP A 345 1.34 14.86 -3.56
C ASP A 345 1.93 16.25 -3.91
N HIS A 346 1.75 16.71 -5.14
CA HIS A 346 2.46 17.90 -5.65
C HIS A 346 1.76 19.22 -5.31
N VAL A 347 0.46 19.21 -5.05
CA VAL A 347 -0.32 20.43 -4.76
C VAL A 347 -0.73 20.50 -3.30
N ILE A 348 -1.35 19.43 -2.78
CA ILE A 348 -1.91 19.45 -1.43
C ILE A 348 -0.79 19.30 -0.40
N TRP A 349 0.08 18.28 -0.54
CA TRP A 349 1.11 18.01 0.44
C TRP A 349 2.13 19.14 0.57
N THR A 350 2.57 19.71 -0.54
CA THR A 350 3.51 20.85 -0.53
C THR A 350 2.96 22.09 0.19
N ASN A 351 1.62 22.24 0.22
CA ASN A 351 0.93 23.35 0.87
C ASN A 351 0.31 22.98 2.24
N PHE A 352 0.41 21.70 2.64
CA PHE A 352 -0.31 21.16 3.79
C PHE A 352 0.13 21.84 5.12
N VAL A 353 1.42 22.11 5.28
CA VAL A 353 1.96 22.78 6.48
C VAL A 353 1.37 24.17 6.64
N SER A 354 1.20 24.91 5.54
CA SER A 354 0.57 26.25 5.57
C SER A 354 -0.96 26.21 5.81
N PHE A 355 -1.57 25.04 5.63
CA PHE A 355 -3.03 24.86 5.82
C PHE A 355 -3.38 24.45 7.27
N ILE A 356 -2.43 23.89 8.01
CA ILE A 356 -2.64 23.42 9.40
C ILE A 356 -2.18 24.46 10.41
N SER A 357 -1.16 25.28 10.07
CA SER A 357 -0.67 26.42 10.85
C SER A 357 -1.68 27.57 10.84
#